data_b6e877c0920d6da680cb816cda8c7241
#
_entry.id   b6e877c0920d6da680cb816cda8c7241
#
_cell.length_a   1.000
_cell.length_b   1.000
_cell.length_c   1.000
_cell.angle_alpha   90.00
_cell.angle_beta   90.00
_cell.angle_gamma   90.00
#
_symmetry.space_group_name_H-M   'P 1'
#
loop_
_entity.id
_entity.type
_entity.pdbx_description
1 polymer ?
#
loop_
_entity_poly.entity_id
_entity_poly.type
_entity_poly.pdbx_seq_one_letter_code
_entity_poly.pdbx_strand_id
1 'polypeptide(L)'
;MLVFVHGGYWRSLDKADHSFIAPAFVAAGAAVVVPNYALCPAVSVEHIVLQMVAALVWVHRHAREFGGDPARITVVGHSAGAHLAAMLLSCRWRQVASDLPAHLVGGAMGISGLYDMEPLRLAPYLQTDLRLTVAAVRRLSPAYFPRPGPKFYALVGLDESDEFLRHNQLIRDAWGPTTVPVCETLPGRNHFTILRGLAEPGARQHDLALRLLGLA
;
A
#
# COMPACT_ATOMS: atom_id res chain seq x y z
N MET A 1 7.41 4.12 12.12
CA MET A 1 7.53 4.95 10.91
C MET A 1 6.39 4.66 9.96
N LEU A 2 5.83 5.69 9.33
CA LEU A 2 4.83 5.56 8.26
C LEU A 2 5.51 5.74 6.90
N VAL A 3 5.34 4.80 6.00
CA VAL A 3 5.66 4.98 4.58
C VAL A 3 4.33 5.03 3.83
N PHE A 4 4.00 6.18 3.22
CA PHE A 4 2.79 6.32 2.43
C PHE A 4 3.09 6.23 0.93
N VAL A 5 2.35 5.35 0.22
CA VAL A 5 2.53 5.10 -1.21
C VAL A 5 1.29 5.60 -1.96
N HIS A 6 1.49 6.54 -2.89
CA HIS A 6 0.41 7.15 -3.66
C HIS A 6 -0.19 6.22 -4.72
N GLY A 7 -1.40 6.55 -5.17
CA GLY A 7 -2.12 5.87 -6.24
C GLY A 7 -1.79 6.38 -7.64
N GLY A 8 -2.80 6.32 -8.55
CA GLY A 8 -2.69 6.83 -9.91
C GLY A 8 -2.49 5.75 -10.98
N TYR A 9 -2.98 4.53 -10.75
CA TYR A 9 -2.87 3.40 -11.67
C TYR A 9 -1.44 3.16 -12.18
N TRP A 10 -0.42 3.40 -11.35
CA TRP A 10 1.02 3.29 -11.69
C TRP A 10 1.46 4.15 -12.89
N ARG A 11 0.64 5.08 -13.37
CA ARG A 11 0.88 5.89 -14.58
C ARG A 11 0.68 7.39 -14.38
N SER A 12 0.30 7.82 -13.19
CA SER A 12 0.04 9.24 -12.88
C SER A 12 0.25 9.54 -11.41
N LEU A 13 0.19 10.81 -11.06
CA LEU A 13 0.38 11.38 -9.74
C LEU A 13 1.84 11.39 -9.26
N ASP A 14 2.06 12.11 -8.17
CA ASP A 14 3.37 12.34 -7.58
C ASP A 14 3.26 12.39 -6.05
N LYS A 15 4.37 12.19 -5.36
CA LYS A 15 4.44 12.30 -3.89
C LYS A 15 3.98 13.68 -3.39
N ALA A 16 4.19 14.75 -4.18
CA ALA A 16 3.80 16.10 -3.82
C ALA A 16 2.28 16.23 -3.67
N ASP A 17 1.50 15.51 -4.48
CA ASP A 17 0.04 15.47 -4.41
C ASP A 17 -0.48 14.87 -3.10
N HIS A 18 0.37 14.15 -2.36
CA HIS A 18 0.01 13.39 -1.17
C HIS A 18 0.75 13.82 0.10
N SER A 19 1.58 14.86 0.03
CA SER A 19 2.34 15.36 1.19
C SER A 19 1.44 15.90 2.31
N PHE A 20 0.18 16.22 2.02
CA PHE A 20 -0.82 16.68 2.99
C PHE A 20 -1.13 15.65 4.09
N ILE A 21 -0.78 14.37 3.89
CA ILE A 21 -0.98 13.30 4.87
C ILE A 21 0.01 13.43 6.03
N ALA A 22 1.23 13.88 5.77
CA ALA A 22 2.33 13.83 6.73
C ALA A 22 2.09 14.62 8.02
N PRO A 23 1.55 15.86 8.04
CA PRO A 23 1.45 16.66 9.25
C PRO A 23 0.72 15.99 10.41
N ALA A 24 -0.41 15.30 10.15
CA ALA A 24 -1.19 14.64 11.19
C ALA A 24 -0.43 13.50 11.87
N PHE A 25 0.30 12.70 11.09
CA PHE A 25 1.12 11.61 11.62
C PHE A 25 2.39 12.10 12.31
N VAL A 26 3.02 13.16 11.81
CA VAL A 26 4.18 13.80 12.48
C VAL A 26 3.76 14.35 13.83
N ALA A 27 2.61 15.02 13.92
CA ALA A 27 2.05 15.50 15.18
C ALA A 27 1.76 14.36 16.17
N ALA A 28 1.42 13.16 15.68
CA ALA A 28 1.25 11.95 16.48
C ALA A 28 2.58 11.23 16.83
N GLY A 29 3.74 11.79 16.47
CA GLY A 29 5.06 11.24 16.78
C GLY A 29 5.59 10.21 15.79
N ALA A 30 5.03 10.11 14.58
CA ALA A 30 5.55 9.25 13.54
C ALA A 30 6.56 9.99 12.65
N ALA A 31 7.67 9.34 12.30
CA ALA A 31 8.44 9.72 11.12
C ALA A 31 7.68 9.27 9.86
N VAL A 32 7.52 10.17 8.89
CA VAL A 32 6.73 9.93 7.66
C VAL A 32 7.62 10.00 6.43
N VAL A 33 7.51 9.00 5.57
CA VAL A 33 8.19 8.95 4.28
C VAL A 33 7.14 8.81 3.17
N VAL A 34 7.22 9.66 2.15
CA VAL A 34 6.36 9.60 0.96
C VAL A 34 7.26 9.40 -0.26
N PRO A 35 7.55 8.15 -0.64
CA PRO A 35 8.41 7.88 -1.78
C PRO A 35 7.70 8.19 -3.10
N ASN A 36 8.49 8.55 -4.11
CA ASN A 36 8.05 8.57 -5.49
C ASN A 36 8.50 7.30 -6.22
N TYR A 37 7.88 7.00 -7.34
CA TYR A 37 8.27 5.91 -8.24
C TYR A 37 8.09 6.33 -9.70
N ALA A 38 8.85 5.70 -10.61
CA ALA A 38 8.69 5.93 -12.04
C ALA A 38 7.34 5.38 -12.52
N LEU A 39 6.78 5.97 -13.57
CA LEU A 39 5.43 5.69 -14.04
C LEU A 39 5.43 4.86 -15.33
N CYS A 40 4.37 4.04 -15.51
CA CYS A 40 4.06 3.43 -16.79
C CYS A 40 3.67 4.52 -17.82
N PRO A 41 3.97 4.35 -19.10
CA PRO A 41 4.61 3.20 -19.74
C PRO A 41 6.15 3.26 -19.77
N ALA A 42 6.78 4.26 -19.13
CA ALA A 42 8.26 4.39 -19.13
C ALA A 42 8.93 3.19 -18.44
N VAL A 43 8.26 2.63 -17.43
CA VAL A 43 8.66 1.39 -16.75
C VAL A 43 7.45 0.45 -16.62
N SER A 44 7.68 -0.83 -16.33
CA SER A 44 6.61 -1.79 -16.03
C SER A 44 6.17 -1.69 -14.56
N VAL A 45 4.96 -2.19 -14.24
CA VAL A 45 4.49 -2.30 -12.84
C VAL A 45 5.44 -3.17 -12.00
N GLU A 46 6.03 -4.23 -12.58
CA GLU A 46 7.04 -5.05 -11.91
C GLU A 46 8.27 -4.23 -11.51
N HIS A 47 8.72 -3.34 -12.41
CA HIS A 47 9.85 -2.47 -12.11
C HIS A 47 9.51 -1.46 -10.99
N ILE A 48 8.27 -0.94 -10.97
CA ILE A 48 7.79 -0.07 -9.88
C ILE A 48 7.81 -0.81 -8.54
N VAL A 49 7.37 -2.07 -8.50
CA VAL A 49 7.46 -2.90 -7.28
C VAL A 49 8.91 -3.01 -6.80
N LEU A 50 9.86 -3.25 -7.70
CA LEU A 50 11.30 -3.32 -7.36
C LEU A 50 11.85 -1.98 -6.89
N GLN A 51 11.43 -0.85 -7.46
CA GLN A 51 11.79 0.48 -6.97
C GLN A 51 11.29 0.70 -5.54
N MET A 52 10.06 0.25 -5.23
CA MET A 52 9.51 0.36 -3.88
C MET A 52 10.23 -0.55 -2.89
N VAL A 53 10.65 -1.75 -3.31
CA VAL A 53 11.52 -2.62 -2.51
C VAL A 53 12.84 -1.90 -2.20
N ALA A 54 13.50 -1.31 -3.19
CA ALA A 54 14.74 -0.56 -3.00
C ALA A 54 14.54 0.65 -2.08
N ALA A 55 13.42 1.38 -2.22
CA ALA A 55 13.07 2.50 -1.36
C ALA A 55 12.92 2.06 0.10
N LEU A 56 12.25 0.93 0.37
CA LEU A 56 12.10 0.40 1.74
C LEU A 56 13.43 -0.08 2.33
N VAL A 57 14.31 -0.68 1.54
CA VAL A 57 15.68 -1.03 1.97
C VAL A 57 16.43 0.23 2.38
N TRP A 58 16.36 1.30 1.57
CA TRP A 58 16.98 2.58 1.90
C TRP A 58 16.38 3.17 3.19
N VAL A 59 15.06 3.22 3.31
CA VAL A 59 14.37 3.71 4.51
C VAL A 59 14.82 2.94 5.75
N HIS A 60 14.87 1.62 5.69
CA HIS A 60 15.31 0.78 6.80
C HIS A 60 16.74 1.10 7.24
N ARG A 61 17.68 1.27 6.29
CA ARG A 61 19.08 1.52 6.58
C ARG A 61 19.36 2.93 7.11
N HIS A 62 18.56 3.92 6.68
CA HIS A 62 18.76 5.34 7.03
C HIS A 62 17.75 5.87 8.05
N ALA A 63 16.80 5.06 8.51
CA ALA A 63 15.71 5.47 9.40
C ALA A 63 16.16 6.33 10.57
N ARG A 64 17.27 5.96 11.23
CA ARG A 64 17.80 6.65 12.41
C ARG A 64 18.30 8.07 12.12
N GLU A 65 18.70 8.36 10.89
CA GLU A 65 19.22 9.69 10.48
C GLU A 65 18.13 10.77 10.52
N PHE A 66 16.84 10.36 10.39
CA PHE A 66 15.70 11.27 10.47
C PHE A 66 14.72 10.92 11.59
N GLY A 67 15.25 10.31 12.67
CA GLY A 67 14.49 10.06 13.90
C GLY A 67 13.53 8.88 13.83
N GLY A 68 13.61 8.04 12.78
CA GLY A 68 12.79 6.86 12.64
C GLY A 68 13.36 5.62 13.33
N ASP A 69 12.48 4.64 13.60
CA ASP A 69 12.86 3.33 14.10
C ASP A 69 12.79 2.30 12.95
N PRO A 70 13.93 1.75 12.50
CA PRO A 70 13.96 0.76 11.42
C PRO A 70 13.24 -0.55 11.75
N ALA A 71 13.00 -0.86 13.02
CA ALA A 71 12.25 -2.04 13.44
C ALA A 71 10.72 -1.83 13.38
N ARG A 72 10.26 -0.60 13.16
CA ARG A 72 8.83 -0.22 13.21
C ARG A 72 8.40 0.51 11.95
N ILE A 73 8.43 -0.18 10.81
CA ILE A 73 8.00 0.34 9.51
C ILE A 73 6.61 -0.19 9.18
N THR A 74 5.67 0.72 8.98
CA THR A 74 4.30 0.45 8.52
C THR A 74 4.11 1.10 7.15
N VAL A 75 3.51 0.39 6.21
CA VAL A 75 3.21 0.90 4.87
C VAL A 75 1.71 1.15 4.74
N VAL A 76 1.34 2.34 4.34
CA VAL A 76 -0.04 2.69 3.98
C VAL A 76 -0.07 3.10 2.52
N GLY A 77 -0.98 2.57 1.75
CA GLY A 77 -1.11 2.92 0.34
C GLY A 77 -2.56 3.14 -0.07
N HIS A 78 -2.74 3.95 -1.10
CA HIS A 78 -4.04 4.21 -1.70
C HIS A 78 -4.08 3.71 -3.15
N SER A 79 -5.16 3.02 -3.56
CA SER A 79 -5.37 2.59 -4.95
C SER A 79 -4.20 1.72 -5.46
N ALA A 80 -3.49 2.12 -6.50
CA ALA A 80 -2.26 1.46 -6.95
C ALA A 80 -1.19 1.40 -5.85
N GLY A 81 -1.13 2.40 -4.96
CA GLY A 81 -0.25 2.37 -3.79
C GLY A 81 -0.65 1.31 -2.76
N ALA A 82 -1.93 0.98 -2.62
CA ALA A 82 -2.40 -0.11 -1.77
C ALA A 82 -1.97 -1.48 -2.32
N HIS A 83 -1.97 -1.64 -3.64
CA HIS A 83 -1.36 -2.80 -4.30
C HIS A 83 0.12 -2.91 -3.93
N LEU A 84 0.88 -1.79 -4.08
CA LEU A 84 2.30 -1.76 -3.73
C LEU A 84 2.53 -2.06 -2.25
N ALA A 85 1.68 -1.58 -1.34
CA ALA A 85 1.74 -1.91 0.09
C ALA A 85 1.56 -3.41 0.35
N ALA A 86 0.62 -4.06 -0.34
CA ALA A 86 0.41 -5.49 -0.26
C ALA A 86 1.59 -6.31 -0.82
N MET A 87 2.18 -5.86 -1.95
CA MET A 87 3.39 -6.45 -2.53
C MET A 87 4.57 -6.36 -1.56
N LEU A 88 4.79 -5.20 -0.92
CA LEU A 88 5.85 -4.98 0.06
C LEU A 88 5.67 -5.81 1.32
N LEU A 89 4.42 -5.99 1.80
CA LEU A 89 4.12 -6.85 2.94
C LEU A 89 4.43 -8.32 2.65
N SER A 90 4.26 -8.75 1.39
CA SER A 90 4.53 -10.12 0.93
C SER A 90 5.99 -10.34 0.52
N CYS A 91 6.83 -9.32 0.53
CA CYS A 91 8.21 -9.38 0.07
C CYS A 91 9.05 -10.30 0.96
N ARG A 92 9.87 -11.15 0.34
CA ARG A 92 10.83 -12.02 1.02
C ARG A 92 12.13 -11.25 1.28
N TRP A 93 12.14 -10.36 2.25
CA TRP A 93 13.19 -9.38 2.50
C TRP A 93 14.60 -9.99 2.64
N ARG A 94 14.73 -11.16 3.26
CA ARG A 94 16.04 -11.86 3.36
C ARG A 94 16.59 -12.35 2.02
N GLN A 95 15.72 -12.48 1.00
CA GLN A 95 16.17 -12.79 -0.36
C GLN A 95 16.61 -11.52 -1.12
N VAL A 96 16.17 -10.34 -0.67
CA VAL A 96 16.64 -9.06 -1.20
C VAL A 96 18.04 -8.75 -0.70
N ALA A 97 18.26 -8.87 0.62
CA ALA A 97 19.56 -8.76 1.24
C ALA A 97 19.58 -9.53 2.57
N SER A 98 20.70 -10.20 2.88
CA SER A 98 20.83 -11.08 4.06
C SER A 98 20.80 -10.35 5.40
N ASP A 99 21.13 -9.05 5.41
CA ASP A 99 21.13 -8.15 6.58
C ASP A 99 19.71 -7.66 6.93
N LEU A 100 18.72 -7.83 6.06
CA LEU A 100 17.36 -7.37 6.31
C LEU A 100 16.59 -8.32 7.24
N PRO A 101 15.67 -7.80 8.08
CA PRO A 101 14.80 -8.64 8.90
C PRO A 101 13.81 -9.42 8.01
N ALA A 102 13.32 -10.57 8.49
CA ALA A 102 12.34 -11.38 7.75
C ALA A 102 11.04 -10.58 7.44
N HIS A 103 10.64 -9.72 8.36
CA HIS A 103 9.49 -8.83 8.24
C HIS A 103 9.94 -7.37 8.38
N LEU A 104 10.55 -6.80 7.32
CA LEU A 104 10.94 -5.39 7.29
C LEU A 104 9.71 -4.48 7.41
N VAL A 105 8.61 -4.86 6.77
CA VAL A 105 7.30 -4.21 6.93
C VAL A 105 6.54 -4.92 8.05
N GLY A 106 6.35 -4.25 9.19
CA GLY A 106 5.69 -4.80 10.39
C GLY A 106 4.16 -4.83 10.30
N GLY A 107 3.58 -4.09 9.37
CA GLY A 107 2.15 -4.05 9.08
C GLY A 107 1.86 -3.17 7.88
N ALA A 108 0.72 -3.36 7.22
CA ALA A 108 0.32 -2.50 6.12
C ALA A 108 -1.18 -2.23 6.09
N MET A 109 -1.56 -1.12 5.47
CA MET A 109 -2.96 -0.76 5.21
C MET A 109 -3.13 -0.38 3.74
N GLY A 110 -4.09 -1.03 3.11
CA GLY A 110 -4.54 -0.69 1.76
C GLY A 110 -5.88 0.02 1.79
N ILE A 111 -5.93 1.19 1.20
CA ILE A 111 -7.14 1.98 1.01
C ILE A 111 -7.53 1.88 -0.46
N SER A 112 -8.70 1.34 -0.77
CA SER A 112 -9.22 1.19 -2.14
C SER A 112 -8.25 0.44 -3.06
N GLY A 113 -7.71 -0.69 -2.57
CA GLY A 113 -6.60 -1.39 -3.21
C GLY A 113 -7.01 -2.29 -4.38
N LEU A 114 -6.01 -2.69 -5.15
CA LEU A 114 -6.13 -3.57 -6.32
C LEU A 114 -5.25 -4.81 -6.08
N TYR A 115 -5.86 -5.96 -5.84
CA TYR A 115 -5.14 -7.16 -5.39
C TYR A 115 -5.19 -8.34 -6.37
N ASP A 116 -5.93 -8.17 -7.47
CA ASP A 116 -6.02 -9.04 -8.64
C ASP A 116 -5.81 -8.19 -9.89
N MET A 117 -4.77 -8.48 -10.65
CA MET A 117 -4.39 -7.65 -11.81
C MET A 117 -5.08 -8.07 -13.10
N GLU A 118 -5.86 -9.15 -13.10
CA GLU A 118 -6.51 -9.63 -14.33
C GLU A 118 -7.58 -8.66 -14.87
N PRO A 119 -8.48 -8.07 -14.05
CA PRO A 119 -9.42 -7.06 -14.55
C PRO A 119 -8.71 -5.84 -15.17
N LEU A 120 -7.57 -5.44 -14.62
CA LEU A 120 -6.79 -4.32 -15.15
C LEU A 120 -6.14 -4.67 -16.49
N ARG A 121 -5.67 -5.93 -16.65
CA ARG A 121 -5.15 -6.42 -17.93
C ARG A 121 -6.22 -6.42 -19.03
N LEU A 122 -7.46 -6.68 -18.64
CA LEU A 122 -8.61 -6.71 -19.57
C LEU A 122 -9.22 -5.32 -19.83
N ALA A 123 -8.81 -4.29 -19.11
CA ALA A 123 -9.29 -2.92 -19.31
C ALA A 123 -8.48 -2.21 -20.41
N PRO A 124 -9.07 -1.94 -21.60
CA PRO A 124 -8.31 -1.42 -22.75
C PRO A 124 -7.61 -0.10 -22.46
N TYR A 125 -8.25 0.82 -21.71
CA TYR A 125 -7.72 2.14 -21.39
C TYR A 125 -6.53 2.11 -20.42
N LEU A 126 -6.32 1.02 -19.68
CA LEU A 126 -5.16 0.80 -18.82
C LEU A 126 -4.06 0.02 -19.54
N GLN A 127 -4.46 -0.92 -20.39
CA GLN A 127 -3.52 -1.82 -21.04
C GLN A 127 -2.52 -1.12 -21.98
N THR A 128 -2.91 0.04 -22.54
CA THR A 128 -2.01 0.87 -23.35
C THR A 128 -0.75 1.25 -22.58
N ASP A 129 -0.88 1.60 -21.30
CA ASP A 129 0.23 2.04 -20.46
C ASP A 129 0.83 0.91 -19.63
N LEU A 130 -0.01 0.07 -19.01
CA LEU A 130 0.44 -0.97 -18.09
C LEU A 130 1.05 -2.19 -18.79
N ARG A 131 0.61 -2.50 -20.02
CA ARG A 131 1.10 -3.59 -20.86
C ARG A 131 1.20 -4.93 -20.12
N LEU A 132 0.18 -5.22 -19.29
CA LEU A 132 0.15 -6.42 -18.47
C LEU A 132 0.03 -7.69 -19.32
N THR A 133 0.90 -8.66 -19.10
CA THR A 133 0.78 -10.01 -19.65
C THR A 133 0.13 -10.95 -18.64
N VAL A 134 -0.38 -12.09 -19.08
CA VAL A 134 -0.91 -13.14 -18.18
C VAL A 134 0.12 -13.57 -17.14
N ALA A 135 1.40 -13.65 -17.53
CA ALA A 135 2.48 -13.97 -16.62
C ALA A 135 2.74 -12.86 -15.60
N ALA A 136 2.65 -11.57 -16.01
CA ALA A 136 2.76 -10.43 -15.11
C ALA A 136 1.61 -10.40 -14.10
N VAL A 137 0.37 -10.65 -14.53
CA VAL A 137 -0.80 -10.75 -13.64
C VAL A 137 -0.54 -11.70 -12.47
N ARG A 138 -0.03 -12.90 -12.75
CA ARG A 138 0.26 -13.89 -11.70
C ARG A 138 1.31 -13.41 -10.70
N ARG A 139 2.32 -12.69 -11.17
CA ARG A 139 3.40 -12.15 -10.31
C ARG A 139 3.03 -10.87 -9.58
N LEU A 140 1.98 -10.19 -10.00
CA LEU A 140 1.57 -8.89 -9.49
C LEU A 140 0.20 -8.91 -8.78
N SER A 141 -0.39 -10.06 -8.54
CA SER A 141 -1.68 -10.19 -7.85
C SER A 141 -1.48 -10.70 -6.43
N PRO A 142 -1.40 -9.81 -5.42
CA PRO A 142 -1.16 -10.22 -4.02
C PRO A 142 -2.19 -11.19 -3.47
N ALA A 143 -3.44 -11.14 -3.95
CA ALA A 143 -4.49 -12.07 -3.53
C ALA A 143 -4.15 -13.55 -3.82
N TYR A 144 -3.24 -13.81 -4.75
CA TYR A 144 -2.81 -15.17 -5.09
C TYR A 144 -1.50 -15.61 -4.41
N PHE A 145 -0.96 -14.76 -3.54
CA PHE A 145 0.25 -15.08 -2.79
C PHE A 145 -0.07 -15.81 -1.49
N PRO A 146 0.87 -16.59 -0.95
CA PRO A 146 0.77 -17.05 0.42
C PRO A 146 0.52 -15.88 1.38
N ARG A 147 -0.36 -16.09 2.36
CA ARG A 147 -0.65 -15.05 3.36
C ARG A 147 0.63 -14.58 4.05
N PRO A 148 0.88 -13.26 4.14
CA PRO A 148 2.00 -12.72 4.91
C PRO A 148 1.81 -12.91 6.42
N GLY A 149 2.91 -12.88 7.18
CA GLY A 149 2.86 -12.96 8.65
C GLY A 149 2.29 -11.71 9.32
N PRO A 150 2.76 -10.50 8.94
CA PRO A 150 2.25 -9.26 9.54
C PRO A 150 0.81 -8.94 9.15
N LYS A 151 0.19 -8.00 9.90
CA LYS A 151 -1.21 -7.59 9.68
C LYS A 151 -1.35 -6.71 8.44
N PHE A 152 -2.46 -6.90 7.75
CA PHE A 152 -2.93 -6.05 6.67
C PHE A 152 -4.33 -5.52 7.00
N TYR A 153 -4.55 -4.20 6.90
CA TYR A 153 -5.88 -3.61 7.02
C TYR A 153 -6.37 -3.21 5.65
N ALA A 154 -7.61 -3.56 5.30
CA ALA A 154 -8.23 -3.29 4.01
C ALA A 154 -9.43 -2.36 4.19
N LEU A 155 -9.41 -1.21 3.54
CA LEU A 155 -10.48 -0.22 3.58
C LEU A 155 -10.92 0.14 2.17
N VAL A 156 -12.21 0.43 2.00
CA VAL A 156 -12.79 0.93 0.74
C VAL A 156 -13.95 1.86 1.04
N GLY A 157 -14.21 2.83 0.19
CA GLY A 157 -15.40 3.68 0.27
C GLY A 157 -16.64 2.95 -0.23
N LEU A 158 -17.78 3.13 0.44
CA LEU A 158 -19.04 2.52 0.01
C LEU A 158 -19.51 3.05 -1.36
N ASP A 159 -19.16 4.30 -1.68
CA ASP A 159 -19.56 4.97 -2.92
C ASP A 159 -18.53 4.77 -4.04
N GLU A 160 -17.72 3.72 -3.95
CA GLU A 160 -16.80 3.28 -5.01
C GLU A 160 -17.46 2.26 -5.94
N SER A 161 -16.81 1.90 -7.04
CA SER A 161 -17.32 0.87 -7.94
C SER A 161 -17.31 -0.51 -7.29
N ASP A 162 -18.20 -1.38 -7.75
CA ASP A 162 -18.30 -2.78 -7.31
C ASP A 162 -16.96 -3.51 -7.37
N GLU A 163 -16.11 -3.14 -8.33
CA GLU A 163 -14.78 -3.75 -8.48
C GLU A 163 -13.85 -3.41 -7.32
N PHE A 164 -13.86 -2.17 -6.81
CA PHE A 164 -13.09 -1.82 -5.62
C PHE A 164 -13.65 -2.50 -4.35
N LEU A 165 -14.96 -2.59 -4.23
CA LEU A 165 -15.61 -3.35 -3.15
C LEU A 165 -15.22 -4.83 -3.21
N ARG A 166 -15.25 -5.43 -4.41
CA ARG A 166 -14.81 -6.82 -4.65
C ARG A 166 -13.34 -7.03 -4.25
N HIS A 167 -12.44 -6.13 -4.64
CA HIS A 167 -11.03 -6.21 -4.29
C HIS A 167 -10.78 -6.17 -2.77
N ASN A 168 -11.53 -5.32 -2.06
CA ASN A 168 -11.44 -5.22 -0.61
C ASN A 168 -11.82 -6.55 0.07
N GLN A 169 -12.90 -7.17 -0.37
CA GLN A 169 -13.31 -8.48 0.14
C GLN A 169 -12.36 -9.59 -0.31
N LEU A 170 -11.89 -9.54 -1.56
CA LEU A 170 -10.97 -10.54 -2.13
C LEU A 170 -9.71 -10.72 -1.28
N ILE A 171 -9.05 -9.63 -0.88
CA ILE A 171 -7.83 -9.75 -0.08
C ILE A 171 -8.09 -10.32 1.31
N ARG A 172 -9.26 -10.02 1.90
CA ARG A 172 -9.71 -10.60 3.15
C ARG A 172 -9.92 -12.11 3.04
N ASP A 173 -10.57 -12.55 1.96
CA ASP A 173 -10.85 -13.97 1.73
C ASP A 173 -9.56 -14.75 1.44
N ALA A 174 -8.66 -14.16 0.64
CA ALA A 174 -7.40 -14.78 0.25
C ALA A 174 -6.42 -14.94 1.44
N TRP A 175 -6.26 -13.91 2.25
CA TRP A 175 -5.28 -13.91 3.34
C TRP A 175 -5.88 -14.29 4.70
N GLY A 176 -7.19 -14.34 4.79
CA GLY A 176 -7.94 -14.74 5.97
C GLY A 176 -7.98 -13.70 7.09
N PRO A 177 -8.92 -13.87 8.08
CA PRO A 177 -9.19 -12.89 9.12
C PRO A 177 -8.03 -12.66 10.09
N THR A 178 -7.13 -13.61 10.22
CA THR A 178 -5.95 -13.45 11.08
C THR A 178 -4.96 -12.45 10.51
N THR A 179 -4.73 -12.48 9.19
CA THR A 179 -3.83 -11.55 8.50
C THR A 179 -4.53 -10.23 8.19
N VAL A 180 -5.82 -10.30 7.79
CA VAL A 180 -6.64 -9.12 7.49
C VAL A 180 -7.73 -8.95 8.57
N PRO A 181 -7.40 -8.55 9.81
CA PRO A 181 -8.38 -8.43 10.89
C PRO A 181 -9.37 -7.28 10.69
N VAL A 182 -8.98 -6.26 9.90
CA VAL A 182 -9.82 -5.13 9.52
C VAL A 182 -10.07 -5.20 8.02
N CYS A 183 -11.34 -5.29 7.64
CA CYS A 183 -11.80 -5.22 6.25
C CYS A 183 -13.12 -4.44 6.29
N GLU A 184 -13.05 -3.15 5.99
CA GLU A 184 -14.17 -2.24 6.22
C GLU A 184 -14.56 -1.48 4.96
N THR A 185 -15.87 -1.23 4.84
CA THR A 185 -16.45 -0.34 3.84
C THR A 185 -16.93 0.92 4.54
N LEU A 186 -16.44 2.09 4.12
CA LEU A 186 -16.70 3.36 4.78
C LEU A 186 -17.83 4.13 4.10
N PRO A 187 -18.97 4.36 4.78
CA PRO A 187 -20.12 5.08 4.21
C PRO A 187 -19.77 6.53 3.82
N GLY A 188 -20.37 7.04 2.72
CA GLY A 188 -20.21 8.42 2.27
C GLY A 188 -18.79 8.75 1.78
N ARG A 189 -18.02 7.74 1.43
CA ARG A 189 -16.67 7.90 0.89
C ARG A 189 -16.59 7.25 -0.49
N ASN A 190 -16.11 8.02 -1.46
CA ASN A 190 -15.70 7.53 -2.78
C ASN A 190 -14.19 7.38 -2.86
N HIS A 191 -13.68 6.91 -3.99
CA HIS A 191 -12.26 6.64 -4.23
C HIS A 191 -11.29 7.78 -3.89
N PHE A 192 -11.74 9.03 -3.98
CA PHE A 192 -10.90 10.20 -3.69
C PHE A 192 -11.13 10.74 -2.27
N THR A 193 -12.40 10.79 -1.84
CA THR A 193 -12.73 11.38 -0.53
C THR A 193 -12.34 10.49 0.64
N ILE A 194 -12.19 9.18 0.43
CA ILE A 194 -11.73 8.26 1.47
C ILE A 194 -10.32 8.60 1.97
N LEU A 195 -9.46 9.12 1.09
CA LEU A 195 -8.08 9.46 1.44
C LEU A 195 -8.00 10.63 2.43
N ARG A 196 -8.96 11.57 2.40
CA ARG A 196 -8.97 12.73 3.32
C ARG A 196 -8.95 12.30 4.78
N GLY A 197 -9.72 11.28 5.14
CA GLY A 197 -9.75 10.78 6.51
C GLY A 197 -8.43 10.22 7.03
N LEU A 198 -7.45 9.94 6.15
CA LEU A 198 -6.12 9.56 6.60
C LEU A 198 -5.36 10.74 7.23
N ALA A 199 -5.60 11.97 6.77
CA ALA A 199 -5.00 13.18 7.29
C ALA A 199 -5.81 13.85 8.42
N GLU A 200 -6.98 13.31 8.77
CA GLU A 200 -7.91 13.86 9.77
C GLU A 200 -7.80 13.07 11.09
N PRO A 201 -7.18 13.62 12.17
CA PRO A 201 -7.16 12.98 13.48
C PRO A 201 -8.58 12.64 13.96
N GLY A 202 -8.77 11.41 14.47
CA GLY A 202 -10.08 10.89 14.89
C GLY A 202 -10.92 10.28 13.77
N ALA A 203 -10.51 10.41 12.50
CA ALA A 203 -11.16 9.67 11.43
C ALA A 203 -10.71 8.19 11.44
N ARG A 204 -11.60 7.29 11.01
CA ARG A 204 -11.37 5.85 11.07
C ARG A 204 -10.06 5.39 10.42
N GLN A 205 -9.73 5.95 9.25
CA GLN A 205 -8.50 5.63 8.51
C GLN A 205 -7.24 6.05 9.30
N HIS A 206 -7.27 7.24 9.89
CA HIS A 206 -6.18 7.76 10.71
C HIS A 206 -5.95 6.90 11.95
N ASP A 207 -7.01 6.60 12.71
CA ASP A 207 -6.93 5.79 13.93
C ASP A 207 -6.42 4.38 13.65
N LEU A 208 -6.86 3.76 12.56
CA LEU A 208 -6.37 2.44 12.15
C LEU A 208 -4.90 2.46 11.76
N ALA A 209 -4.44 3.51 11.08
CA ALA A 209 -3.03 3.67 10.75
C ALA A 209 -2.18 3.88 12.02
N LEU A 210 -2.65 4.68 12.99
CA LEU A 210 -1.99 4.84 14.30
C LEU A 210 -1.89 3.52 15.06
N ARG A 211 -2.93 2.69 15.04
CA ARG A 211 -2.90 1.33 15.66
C ARG A 211 -1.82 0.45 15.02
N LEU A 212 -1.69 0.45 13.70
CA LEU A 212 -0.62 -0.30 13.01
C LEU A 212 0.77 0.24 13.35
N LEU A 213 0.88 1.54 13.59
CA LEU A 213 2.12 2.19 14.02
C LEU A 213 2.46 1.96 15.50
N GLY A 214 1.49 1.46 16.30
CA GLY A 214 1.62 1.34 17.75
C GLY A 214 1.68 2.70 18.44
N LEU A 215 0.89 3.68 17.95
CA LEU A 215 0.77 5.05 18.47
C LEU A 215 -0.64 5.36 19.00
N ALA A 216 -1.56 4.39 18.95
CA ALA A 216 -2.91 4.47 19.49
C ALA A 216 -3.10 3.46 20.63
#